data_11128248a99ff1f23d76de3e992b1cb2
#
_entry.id   11128248a99ff1f23d76de3e992b1cb2
#
_cell.length_a   1.000
_cell.length_b   1.000
_cell.length_c   1.000
_cell.angle_alpha   90.00
_cell.angle_beta   90.00
_cell.angle_gamma   90.00
#
_symmetry.space_group_name_H-M   'P 1'
#
loop_
_entity.id
_entity.type
_entity.pdbx_description
1 polymer ?
#
loop_
_entity_poly.entity_id
_entity_poly.type
_entity_poly.pdbx_seq_one_letter_code
_entity_poly.pdbx_strand_id
1 'polypeptide(L)'
;MLAIVNDAAQAYRGVIPADRWHEPYMPKEELLCEIRAGVVFWVAEEARLLGVMGIQDKGEVALVRHAYVAPGTQRKGVGTKLLHNVQGLLAKPVLIGTWAAASWAIDFYRRNGFTVVSHGEKERLLRTYWSIPERQVETSVVLADRRWTEQQQQQQ
;
A
#
# COMPACT_ATOMS: atom_id res chain seq x y z
N MET A 1 -0.70 -10.66 12.34
CA MET A 1 -0.45 -9.55 11.38
C MET A 1 0.78 -8.72 11.73
N LEU A 2 0.92 -8.25 12.98
CA LEU A 2 2.06 -7.41 13.39
C LEU A 2 3.42 -8.03 13.07
N ALA A 3 3.60 -9.32 13.34
CA ALA A 3 4.88 -10.00 13.07
C ALA A 3 5.24 -9.93 11.58
N ILE A 4 4.30 -10.18 10.68
CA ILE A 4 4.54 -10.11 9.23
C ILE A 4 4.86 -8.70 8.79
N VAL A 5 4.09 -7.71 9.26
CA VAL A 5 4.32 -6.31 8.92
C VAL A 5 5.73 -5.88 9.34
N ASN A 6 6.10 -6.15 10.59
CA ASN A 6 7.39 -5.73 11.13
C ASN A 6 8.57 -6.50 10.52
N ASP A 7 8.41 -7.80 10.24
CA ASP A 7 9.44 -8.60 9.59
C ASP A 7 9.67 -8.14 8.14
N ALA A 8 8.58 -7.96 7.38
CA ALA A 8 8.68 -7.51 5.99
C ALA A 8 9.18 -6.06 5.89
N ALA A 9 8.84 -5.22 6.85
CA ALA A 9 9.26 -3.82 6.89
C ALA A 9 10.77 -3.66 7.09
N GLN A 10 11.50 -4.69 7.51
CA GLN A 10 12.96 -4.63 7.60
C GLN A 10 13.61 -4.28 6.26
N ALA A 11 12.95 -4.57 5.13
CA ALA A 11 13.41 -4.16 3.81
C ALA A 11 13.50 -2.64 3.65
N TYR A 12 12.75 -1.87 4.42
CA TYR A 12 12.80 -0.40 4.39
C TYR A 12 13.95 0.19 5.19
N ARG A 13 14.55 -0.59 6.09
CA ARG A 13 15.64 -0.10 6.95
C ARG A 13 16.83 0.34 6.10
N GLY A 14 17.25 1.60 6.28
CA GLY A 14 18.29 2.20 5.48
C GLY A 14 17.87 2.65 4.06
N VAL A 15 16.63 2.39 3.65
CA VAL A 15 16.08 2.77 2.35
C VAL A 15 15.19 4.01 2.45
N ILE A 16 14.32 4.05 3.47
CA ILE A 16 13.48 5.22 3.74
C ILE A 16 14.26 6.24 4.58
N PRO A 17 13.79 7.51 4.66
CA PRO A 17 14.43 8.51 5.51
C PRO A 17 14.60 8.01 6.95
N ALA A 18 15.77 8.23 7.54
CA ALA A 18 16.09 7.74 8.88
C ALA A 18 15.14 8.27 9.96
N ASP A 19 14.64 9.49 9.79
CA ASP A 19 13.65 10.10 10.68
C ASP A 19 12.26 9.46 10.59
N ARG A 20 12.02 8.59 9.60
CA ARG A 20 10.78 7.84 9.42
C ARG A 20 10.90 6.37 9.82
N TRP A 21 12.10 5.92 10.16
CA TRP A 21 12.31 4.56 10.64
C TRP A 21 12.25 4.52 12.17
N HIS A 22 11.49 3.57 12.69
CA HIS A 22 11.45 3.24 14.13
C HIS A 22 11.22 1.74 14.36
N GLU A 23 11.58 1.26 15.55
CA GLU A 23 11.41 -0.14 15.96
C GLU A 23 10.37 -0.23 17.11
N PRO A 24 9.31 -1.04 16.97
CA PRO A 24 8.91 -1.73 15.75
C PRO A 24 8.42 -0.74 14.68
N TYR A 25 8.49 -1.11 13.41
CA TYR A 25 8.00 -0.26 12.31
C TYR A 25 6.51 0.04 12.46
N MET A 26 5.71 -0.97 12.82
CA MET A 26 4.31 -0.79 13.20
C MET A 26 4.09 -1.25 14.64
N PRO A 27 3.93 -0.33 15.60
CA PRO A 27 3.47 -0.67 16.95
C PRO A 27 2.04 -1.22 16.95
N LYS A 28 1.71 -2.02 17.95
CA LYS A 28 0.36 -2.60 18.10
C LYS A 28 -0.73 -1.52 18.14
N GLU A 29 -0.46 -0.43 18.82
CA GLU A 29 -1.39 0.70 18.96
C GLU A 29 -1.71 1.34 17.62
N GLU A 30 -0.71 1.44 16.73
CA GLU A 30 -0.89 1.95 15.37
C GLU A 30 -1.80 1.03 14.56
N LEU A 31 -1.58 -0.28 14.60
CA LEU A 31 -2.46 -1.25 13.93
C LEU A 31 -3.91 -1.13 14.42
N LEU A 32 -4.10 -1.01 15.72
CA LEU A 32 -5.44 -0.84 16.29
C LEU A 32 -6.09 0.48 15.86
N CYS A 33 -5.32 1.57 15.78
CA CYS A 33 -5.80 2.84 15.25
C CYS A 33 -6.23 2.73 13.78
N GLU A 34 -5.45 2.05 12.95
CA GLU A 34 -5.79 1.81 11.55
C GLU A 34 -7.11 1.04 11.40
N ILE A 35 -7.31 -0.01 12.19
CA ILE A 35 -8.55 -0.79 12.20
C ILE A 35 -9.73 0.08 12.62
N ARG A 36 -9.59 0.89 13.66
CA ARG A 36 -10.63 1.82 14.12
C ARG A 36 -10.93 2.91 13.08
N ALA A 37 -9.94 3.31 12.30
CA ALA A 37 -10.09 4.27 11.20
C ALA A 37 -10.74 3.66 9.95
N GLY A 38 -11.12 2.38 9.98
CA GLY A 38 -11.84 1.73 8.90
C GLY A 38 -10.97 0.95 7.93
N VAL A 39 -9.69 0.72 8.24
CA VAL A 39 -8.85 -0.16 7.43
C VAL A 39 -9.26 -1.61 7.65
N VAL A 40 -9.66 -2.29 6.58
CA VAL A 40 -9.99 -3.71 6.59
C VAL A 40 -8.77 -4.49 6.11
N PHE A 41 -8.31 -5.44 6.92
CA PHE A 41 -7.15 -6.25 6.59
C PHE A 41 -7.57 -7.59 5.99
N TRP A 42 -7.06 -7.87 4.81
CA TRP A 42 -7.17 -9.16 4.12
C TRP A 42 -5.89 -9.95 4.37
N VAL A 43 -6.02 -11.23 4.58
CA VAL A 43 -4.89 -12.10 4.89
C VAL A 43 -4.83 -13.28 3.93
N ALA A 44 -3.62 -13.68 3.57
CA ALA A 44 -3.35 -14.95 2.90
C ALA A 44 -2.82 -15.92 3.94
N GLU A 45 -3.48 -17.05 4.11
CA GLU A 45 -3.17 -18.02 5.14
C GLU A 45 -3.16 -19.46 4.58
N GLU A 46 -2.17 -20.23 4.98
CA GLU A 46 -2.11 -21.68 4.83
C GLU A 46 -1.95 -22.30 6.22
N ALA A 47 -0.87 -23.07 6.48
CA ALA A 47 -0.56 -23.52 7.84
C ALA A 47 -0.13 -22.35 8.76
N ARG A 48 0.28 -21.24 8.18
CA ARG A 48 0.65 -20.00 8.84
C ARG A 48 0.19 -18.81 8.02
N LEU A 49 0.18 -17.63 8.62
CA LEU A 49 -0.12 -16.40 7.94
C LEU A 49 1.02 -16.04 6.97
N LEU A 50 0.70 -15.88 5.68
CA LEU A 50 1.69 -15.63 4.61
C LEU A 50 1.75 -14.17 4.17
N GLY A 51 0.66 -13.44 4.27
CA GLY A 51 0.62 -12.05 3.84
C GLY A 51 -0.57 -11.30 4.41
N VAL A 52 -0.49 -9.98 4.41
CA VAL A 52 -1.55 -9.08 4.83
C VAL A 52 -1.68 -7.93 3.84
N MET A 53 -2.89 -7.42 3.66
CA MET A 53 -3.16 -6.24 2.84
C MET A 53 -4.32 -5.46 3.45
N GLY A 54 -4.05 -4.23 3.88
CA GLY A 54 -5.07 -3.33 4.42
C GLY A 54 -5.74 -2.54 3.30
N ILE A 55 -7.07 -2.45 3.37
CA ILE A 55 -7.88 -1.68 2.42
C ILE A 55 -8.70 -0.67 3.19
N GLN A 56 -8.61 0.58 2.79
CA GLN A 56 -9.42 1.65 3.34
C GLN A 56 -10.30 2.26 2.25
N ASP A 57 -11.61 2.24 2.48
CA ASP A 57 -12.57 2.90 1.59
C ASP A 57 -12.57 4.41 1.85
N LYS A 58 -12.36 5.20 0.80
CA LYS A 58 -12.37 6.66 0.84
C LYS A 58 -13.51 7.26 0.00
N GLY A 59 -14.57 6.50 -0.24
CA GLY A 59 -15.72 6.92 -1.03
C GLY A 59 -15.50 6.75 -2.52
N GLU A 60 -14.81 7.67 -3.16
CA GLU A 60 -14.55 7.63 -4.61
C GLU A 60 -13.46 6.65 -4.98
N VAL A 61 -12.53 6.39 -4.08
CA VAL A 61 -11.40 5.47 -4.26
C VAL A 61 -11.25 4.56 -3.06
N ALA A 62 -10.51 3.47 -3.22
CA ALA A 62 -10.02 2.65 -2.13
C ALA A 62 -8.49 2.74 -2.09
N LEU A 63 -7.92 2.76 -0.89
CA LEU A 63 -6.48 2.79 -0.68
C LEU A 63 -6.01 1.40 -0.27
N VAL A 64 -4.95 0.92 -0.90
CA VAL A 64 -4.17 -0.20 -0.37
C VAL A 64 -3.17 0.36 0.63
N ARG A 65 -3.23 -0.15 1.85
CA ARG A 65 -2.34 0.25 2.94
C ARG A 65 -1.75 -0.99 3.60
N HIS A 66 -0.50 -0.89 4.05
CA HIS A 66 0.14 -1.96 4.84
C HIS A 66 0.13 -3.32 4.14
N ALA A 67 0.54 -3.35 2.87
CA ALA A 67 0.65 -4.60 2.09
C ALA A 67 2.01 -5.24 2.33
N TYR A 68 2.02 -6.42 2.96
CA TYR A 68 3.24 -7.13 3.32
C TYR A 68 3.08 -8.63 3.10
N VAL A 69 4.17 -9.25 2.65
CA VAL A 69 4.27 -10.71 2.50
C VAL A 69 5.38 -11.21 3.41
N ALA A 70 5.12 -12.32 4.11
CA ALA A 70 6.09 -12.89 5.04
C ALA A 70 7.41 -13.22 4.33
N PRO A 71 8.57 -12.87 4.93
CA PRO A 71 9.86 -13.27 4.39
C PRO A 71 9.93 -14.78 4.15
N GLY A 72 10.56 -15.18 3.05
CA GLY A 72 10.64 -16.58 2.64
C GLY A 72 9.45 -17.07 1.80
N THR A 73 8.34 -16.35 1.77
CA THR A 73 7.19 -16.64 0.89
C THR A 73 7.07 -15.65 -0.26
N GLN A 74 7.90 -14.64 -0.30
CA GLN A 74 8.03 -13.70 -1.41
C GLN A 74 8.39 -14.46 -2.70
N ARG A 75 7.90 -14.00 -3.84
CA ARG A 75 8.04 -14.63 -5.17
C ARG A 75 7.19 -15.89 -5.39
N LYS A 76 6.33 -16.28 -4.44
CA LYS A 76 5.37 -17.39 -4.58
C LYS A 76 3.99 -16.93 -5.06
N GLY A 77 3.86 -15.66 -5.45
CA GLY A 77 2.61 -15.10 -5.94
C GLY A 77 1.58 -14.77 -4.87
N VAL A 78 1.94 -14.82 -3.59
CA VAL A 78 1.02 -14.51 -2.47
C VAL A 78 0.49 -13.07 -2.58
N GLY A 79 1.39 -12.09 -2.76
CA GLY A 79 1.01 -10.68 -2.89
C GLY A 79 0.13 -10.43 -4.11
N THR A 80 0.44 -11.04 -5.24
CA THR A 80 -0.36 -10.93 -6.47
C THR A 80 -1.77 -11.48 -6.29
N LYS A 81 -1.91 -12.67 -5.71
CA LYS A 81 -3.22 -13.27 -5.42
C LYS A 81 -4.04 -12.41 -4.47
N LEU A 82 -3.41 -11.91 -3.40
CA LEU A 82 -4.07 -11.07 -2.41
C LEU A 82 -4.55 -9.76 -3.05
N LEU A 83 -3.71 -9.11 -3.84
CA LEU A 83 -4.04 -7.87 -4.55
C LEU A 83 -5.18 -8.08 -5.55
N HIS A 84 -5.13 -9.14 -6.36
CA HIS A 84 -6.17 -9.43 -7.35
C HIS A 84 -7.50 -9.77 -6.68
N ASN A 85 -7.50 -10.52 -5.59
CA ASN A 85 -8.71 -10.80 -4.83
C ASN A 85 -9.36 -9.52 -4.30
N VAL A 86 -8.56 -8.63 -3.72
CA VAL A 86 -9.05 -7.36 -3.20
C VAL A 86 -9.60 -6.48 -4.33
N GLN A 87 -8.90 -6.36 -5.45
CA GLN A 87 -9.37 -5.59 -6.60
C GLN A 87 -10.68 -6.16 -7.16
N GLY A 88 -10.83 -7.47 -7.20
CA GLY A 88 -12.04 -8.15 -7.67
C GLY A 88 -13.27 -7.89 -6.81
N LEU A 89 -13.08 -7.58 -5.52
CA LEU A 89 -14.16 -7.26 -4.58
C LEU A 89 -14.54 -5.78 -4.59
N LEU A 90 -13.73 -4.93 -5.20
CA LEU A 90 -13.93 -3.48 -5.23
C LEU A 90 -14.49 -3.05 -6.59
N ALA A 91 -15.48 -2.16 -6.57
CA ALA A 91 -16.07 -1.57 -7.79
C ALA A 91 -15.49 -0.18 -8.11
N LYS A 92 -14.52 0.28 -7.37
CA LYS A 92 -13.94 1.62 -7.46
C LYS A 92 -12.44 1.57 -7.74
N PRO A 93 -11.85 2.68 -8.22
CA PRO A 93 -10.40 2.75 -8.42
C PRO A 93 -9.62 2.50 -7.15
N VAL A 94 -8.46 1.86 -7.29
CA VAL A 94 -7.54 1.56 -6.18
C VAL A 94 -6.29 2.40 -6.35
N LEU A 95 -5.90 3.09 -5.28
CA LEU A 95 -4.69 3.88 -5.19
C LEU A 95 -3.75 3.27 -4.15
N ILE A 96 -2.46 3.38 -4.42
CA ILE A 96 -1.41 2.88 -3.56
C ILE A 96 -0.39 3.99 -3.34
N GLY A 97 -0.09 4.28 -2.07
CA GLY A 97 1.02 5.15 -1.70
C GLY A 97 2.17 4.31 -1.17
N THR A 98 3.38 4.54 -1.65
CA THR A 98 4.59 3.86 -1.17
C THR A 98 5.79 4.80 -1.22
N TRP A 99 6.87 4.41 -0.54
CA TRP A 99 8.11 5.17 -0.56
C TRP A 99 8.72 5.18 -1.97
N ALA A 100 9.14 6.35 -2.44
CA ALA A 100 9.78 6.49 -3.75
C ALA A 100 11.04 5.63 -3.88
N ALA A 101 11.76 5.40 -2.78
CA ALA A 101 12.96 4.58 -2.74
C ALA A 101 12.67 3.06 -2.70
N ALA A 102 11.42 2.65 -2.49
CA ALA A 102 11.03 1.24 -2.45
C ALA A 102 10.80 0.69 -3.87
N SER A 103 11.87 0.59 -4.67
CA SER A 103 11.81 0.19 -6.07
C SER A 103 11.15 -1.18 -6.27
N TRP A 104 11.38 -2.14 -5.37
CA TRP A 104 10.78 -3.48 -5.43
C TRP A 104 9.25 -3.43 -5.30
N ALA A 105 8.72 -2.54 -4.45
CA ALA A 105 7.28 -2.37 -4.28
C ALA A 105 6.67 -1.70 -5.51
N ILE A 106 7.30 -0.68 -6.04
CA ILE A 106 6.87 0.01 -7.26
C ILE A 106 6.83 -0.98 -8.43
N ASP A 107 7.88 -1.79 -8.61
CA ASP A 107 7.93 -2.80 -9.67
C ASP A 107 6.84 -3.86 -9.50
N PHE A 108 6.59 -4.30 -8.27
CA PHE A 108 5.50 -5.24 -7.97
C PHE A 108 4.14 -4.69 -8.43
N TYR A 109 3.82 -3.47 -8.07
CA TYR A 109 2.55 -2.86 -8.45
C TYR A 109 2.45 -2.60 -9.95
N ARG A 110 3.53 -2.18 -10.60
CA ARG A 110 3.57 -2.02 -12.06
C ARG A 110 3.30 -3.33 -12.78
N ARG A 111 3.89 -4.43 -12.33
CA ARG A 111 3.63 -5.76 -12.90
C ARG A 111 2.17 -6.20 -12.74
N ASN A 112 1.47 -5.64 -11.78
CA ASN A 112 0.06 -5.94 -11.51
C ASN A 112 -0.91 -4.90 -12.10
N GLY A 113 -0.46 -4.11 -13.06
CA GLY A 113 -1.31 -3.20 -13.82
C GLY A 113 -1.47 -1.80 -13.25
N PHE A 114 -0.69 -1.43 -12.24
CA PHE A 114 -0.69 -0.08 -11.67
C PHE A 114 0.28 0.82 -12.42
N THR A 115 -0.03 2.11 -12.48
CA THR A 115 0.78 3.14 -13.11
C THR A 115 1.14 4.22 -12.09
N VAL A 116 2.39 4.64 -12.08
CA VAL A 116 2.85 5.77 -11.25
C VAL A 116 2.23 7.05 -11.81
N VAL A 117 1.53 7.80 -10.96
CA VAL A 117 0.94 9.08 -11.36
C VAL A 117 2.00 10.19 -11.40
N SER A 118 1.68 11.32 -12.04
CA SER A 118 2.56 12.47 -12.10
C SER A 118 2.85 13.05 -10.71
N HIS A 119 3.92 13.81 -10.59
CA HIS A 119 4.30 14.45 -9.33
C HIS A 119 3.19 15.36 -8.77
N GLY A 120 2.60 16.18 -9.59
CA GLY A 120 1.51 17.09 -9.18
C GLY A 120 0.26 16.32 -8.74
N GLU A 121 -0.08 15.25 -9.45
CA GLU A 121 -1.21 14.39 -9.08
C GLU A 121 -0.92 13.62 -7.79
N LYS A 122 0.29 13.12 -7.61
CA LYS A 122 0.73 12.49 -6.36
C LYS A 122 0.48 13.41 -5.15
N GLU A 123 0.93 14.64 -5.22
CA GLU A 123 0.76 15.59 -4.12
C GLU A 123 -0.72 15.85 -3.83
N ARG A 124 -1.51 16.07 -4.86
CA ARG A 124 -2.95 16.28 -4.72
C ARG A 124 -3.64 15.07 -4.07
N LEU A 125 -3.34 13.86 -4.53
CA LEU A 125 -3.95 12.63 -4.03
C LEU A 125 -3.54 12.33 -2.60
N LEU A 126 -2.25 12.49 -2.28
CA LEU A 126 -1.77 12.25 -0.91
C LEU A 126 -2.40 13.21 0.09
N ARG A 127 -2.55 14.48 -0.26
CA ARG A 127 -3.21 15.46 0.60
C ARG A 127 -4.71 15.26 0.71
N THR A 128 -5.34 14.70 -0.31
CA THR A 128 -6.79 14.44 -0.32
C THR A 128 -7.16 13.21 0.49
N TYR A 129 -6.43 12.11 0.34
CA TYR A 129 -6.84 10.80 0.85
C TYR A 129 -5.96 10.26 1.98
N TRP A 130 -4.75 10.79 2.17
CA TRP A 130 -3.84 10.37 3.23
C TRP A 130 -3.66 11.46 4.28
N SER A 131 -3.37 11.03 5.50
CA SER A 131 -3.00 11.92 6.60
C SER A 131 -1.55 11.63 6.98
N ILE A 132 -0.62 12.20 6.22
CA ILE A 132 0.82 11.98 6.38
C ILE A 132 1.57 13.32 6.45
N PRO A 133 2.75 13.35 7.13
CA PRO A 133 3.58 14.54 7.18
C PRO A 133 4.08 14.96 5.79
N GLU A 134 4.35 16.24 5.61
CA GLU A 134 4.87 16.80 4.36
C GLU A 134 6.13 16.07 3.87
N ARG A 135 7.03 15.72 4.78
CA ARG A 135 8.22 14.94 4.45
C ARG A 135 7.91 13.60 3.80
N GLN A 136 6.84 12.94 4.23
CA GLN A 136 6.41 11.68 3.63
C GLN A 136 5.74 11.90 2.28
N VAL A 137 5.03 13.02 2.10
CA VAL A 137 4.52 13.42 0.78
C VAL A 137 5.67 13.56 -0.22
N GLU A 138 6.73 14.27 0.17
CA GLU A 138 7.91 14.50 -0.69
C GLU A 138 8.63 13.22 -1.08
N THR A 139 8.69 12.24 -0.18
CA THR A 139 9.46 11.01 -0.34
C THR A 139 8.62 9.81 -0.79
N SER A 140 7.37 10.04 -1.17
CA SER A 140 6.43 9.00 -1.62
C SER A 140 6.11 9.13 -3.10
N VAL A 141 5.59 8.03 -3.66
CA VAL A 141 4.91 7.99 -4.96
C VAL A 141 3.50 7.46 -4.76
N VAL A 142 2.62 7.75 -5.69
CA VAL A 142 1.28 7.16 -5.77
C VAL A 142 1.17 6.39 -7.07
N LEU A 143 0.62 5.19 -6.99
CA LEU A 143 0.28 4.37 -8.14
C LEU A 143 -1.24 4.22 -8.18
N ALA A 144 -1.78 4.18 -9.38
CA ALA A 144 -3.21 4.04 -9.61
C ALA A 144 -3.47 2.84 -10.53
N ASP A 145 -4.59 2.16 -10.31
CA ASP A 145 -5.00 1.08 -11.17
C ASP A 145 -5.63 1.59 -12.48
N ARG A 146 -5.96 0.66 -13.36
CA ARG A 146 -6.53 0.98 -14.67
C ARG A 146 -7.85 1.74 -14.58
N ARG A 147 -8.67 1.44 -13.58
CA ARG A 147 -9.97 2.12 -13.39
C ARG A 147 -9.79 3.62 -13.17
N TRP A 148 -8.78 4.00 -12.39
CA TRP A 148 -8.44 5.41 -12.18
C TRP A 148 -8.03 6.08 -13.48
N THR A 149 -7.12 5.46 -14.23
CA THR A 149 -6.63 6.00 -15.50
C THR A 149 -7.77 6.20 -16.50
N GLU A 150 -8.67 5.23 -16.62
CA GLU A 150 -9.83 5.31 -17.51
C GLU A 150 -10.80 6.42 -17.10
N GLN A 151 -11.06 6.60 -15.80
CA GLN A 151 -11.91 7.69 -15.32
C GLN A 151 -11.31 9.07 -15.62
N GLN A 152 -10.01 9.24 -15.47
CA GLN A 152 -9.35 10.52 -15.79
C GLN A 152 -9.45 10.84 -17.28
N GLN A 153 -9.36 9.84 -18.15
CA GLN A 153 -9.52 10.02 -19.60
C GLN A 153 -10.95 10.41 -19.98
N GLN A 154 -11.96 9.93 -19.28
CA GLN A 154 -13.37 10.25 -19.54
C GLN A 154 -13.73 11.68 -19.09
N GLN A 155 -12.96 12.29 -18.20
CA GLN A 155 -13.18 13.65 -17.70
C GLN A 155 -12.49 14.73 -18.55
N GLN A 156 -11.70 14.35 -19.52
CA GLN A 156 -11.04 15.24 -20.49
C GLN A 156 -11.85 15.35 -21.77
#